data_cc96f977026000a6517ef1a11a24f240
#
_entry.id   cc96f977026000a6517ef1a11a24f240
#
_cell.length_a   1.000
_cell.length_b   1.000
_cell.length_c   1.000
_cell.angle_alpha   90.00
_cell.angle_beta   90.00
_cell.angle_gamma   90.00
#
_symmetry.space_group_name_H-M   'P 1'
#
loop_
_entity.id
_entity.type
_entity.pdbx_description
1 polymer ?
#
loop_
_entity_poly.entity_id
_entity_poly.type
_entity_poly.pdbx_seq_one_letter_code
_entity_poly.pdbx_strand_id
1 'polypeptide(L)'
;DEWLQVSTKADEGAILIYTSGTTGPPKGALIPHRALIGNLTGFVCSQNWFGFDGIKNKSSKAVFWSPADWAWTGGLMDALLPTLYFGCEIVAYRGRFSPEAAYELMQTHGVTHTFLFPTALKAMMKAFPSPKKHFKLKLQAIMSAGEAVGDAVYDYCQKQLGVTVNEMFGQTEINYIVGNCAIKYPNK
;
A
#
# COMPACT_ATOMS: atom_id res chain seq x y z
N ASP A 1 -33.45 -6.93 3.76
CA ASP A 1 -32.37 -7.85 3.38
C ASP A 1 -31.89 -8.54 4.65
N GLU A 2 -32.15 -9.86 4.74
CA GLU A 2 -31.65 -10.68 5.85
C GLU A 2 -30.14 -10.89 5.65
N TRP A 3 -29.35 -10.44 6.61
CA TRP A 3 -27.92 -10.73 6.65
C TRP A 3 -27.72 -12.21 6.96
N LEU A 4 -27.17 -12.95 6.01
CA LEU A 4 -26.73 -14.32 6.26
C LEU A 4 -25.55 -14.28 7.24
N GLN A 5 -25.80 -14.63 8.50
CA GLN A 5 -24.73 -14.88 9.46
C GLN A 5 -24.01 -16.18 9.09
N VAL A 6 -22.83 -16.04 8.48
CA VAL A 6 -21.94 -17.16 8.21
C VAL A 6 -20.88 -17.21 9.32
N SER A 7 -20.80 -18.33 10.03
CA SER A 7 -19.76 -18.55 11.05
C SER A 7 -18.52 -19.15 10.38
N THR A 8 -17.59 -18.28 9.94
CA THR A 8 -16.30 -18.70 9.40
C THR A 8 -15.25 -18.76 10.49
N LYS A 9 -14.36 -19.76 10.41
CA LYS A 9 -13.24 -19.90 11.35
C LYS A 9 -12.01 -19.14 10.83
N ALA A 10 -11.15 -18.73 11.73
CA ALA A 10 -9.97 -17.94 11.42
C ALA A 10 -8.99 -18.64 10.44
N ASP A 11 -8.93 -19.95 10.46
CA ASP A 11 -8.07 -20.80 9.65
C ASP A 11 -8.73 -21.36 8.39
N GLU A 12 -10.03 -21.10 8.18
CA GLU A 12 -10.66 -21.40 6.89
C GLU A 12 -10.09 -20.50 5.78
N GLY A 13 -10.04 -21.05 4.54
CA GLY A 13 -9.57 -20.31 3.38
C GLY A 13 -10.51 -19.16 3.01
N ALA A 14 -9.96 -17.97 2.88
CA ALA A 14 -10.69 -16.75 2.53
C ALA A 14 -10.47 -16.33 1.09
N ILE A 15 -9.22 -16.45 0.61
CA ILE A 15 -8.79 -15.92 -0.69
C ILE A 15 -7.87 -16.95 -1.34
N LEU A 16 -8.05 -17.17 -2.65
CA LEU A 16 -7.17 -17.97 -3.48
C LEU A 16 -6.50 -17.08 -4.52
N ILE A 17 -5.19 -16.89 -4.42
CA ILE A 17 -4.41 -16.09 -5.35
C ILE A 17 -3.43 -16.98 -6.10
N TYR A 18 -3.50 -16.98 -7.43
CA TYR A 18 -2.57 -17.72 -8.26
C TYR A 18 -1.29 -16.90 -8.50
N THR A 19 -0.15 -17.54 -8.25
CA THR A 19 1.18 -16.98 -8.55
C THR A 19 1.79 -17.69 -9.72
N SER A 20 2.59 -16.97 -10.53
CA SER A 20 3.26 -17.55 -11.70
C SER A 20 4.30 -18.62 -11.37
N GLY A 21 4.69 -18.75 -10.08
CA GLY A 21 5.72 -19.69 -9.66
C GLY A 21 7.06 -19.50 -10.41
N THR A 22 8.17 -19.85 -9.79
CA THR A 22 9.47 -19.81 -10.46
C THR A 22 9.68 -20.99 -11.40
N THR A 23 8.90 -22.06 -11.27
CA THR A 23 8.99 -23.30 -12.06
C THR A 23 7.61 -23.95 -12.18
N GLY A 24 7.17 -24.20 -13.42
CA GLY A 24 5.94 -24.92 -13.73
C GLY A 24 4.68 -24.05 -13.82
N PRO A 25 3.50 -24.68 -13.86
CA PRO A 25 2.23 -23.97 -13.97
C PRO A 25 1.93 -23.10 -12.74
N PRO A 26 1.05 -22.09 -12.87
CA PRO A 26 0.64 -21.25 -11.76
C PRO A 26 0.14 -22.07 -10.57
N LYS A 27 0.54 -21.67 -9.36
CA LYS A 27 0.14 -22.30 -8.11
C LYS A 27 -0.78 -21.36 -7.33
N GLY A 28 -1.85 -21.92 -6.75
CA GLY A 28 -2.79 -21.19 -5.93
C GLY A 28 -2.31 -21.11 -4.48
N ALA A 29 -2.12 -19.90 -3.97
CA ALA A 29 -1.90 -19.65 -2.56
C ALA A 29 -3.26 -19.47 -1.87
N LEU A 30 -3.63 -20.38 -0.98
CA LEU A 30 -4.85 -20.28 -0.18
C LEU A 30 -4.56 -19.49 1.10
N ILE A 31 -5.14 -18.31 1.18
CA ILE A 31 -4.92 -17.36 2.27
C ILE A 31 -6.08 -17.50 3.27
N PRO A 32 -5.81 -17.78 4.56
CA PRO A 32 -6.87 -17.94 5.56
C PRO A 32 -7.41 -16.58 6.05
N HIS A 33 -8.62 -16.59 6.65
CA HIS A 33 -9.25 -15.37 7.20
C HIS A 33 -8.36 -14.63 8.20
N ARG A 34 -7.63 -15.33 9.05
CA ARG A 34 -6.70 -14.72 10.03
C ARG A 34 -5.56 -13.92 9.42
N ALA A 35 -5.25 -14.13 8.12
CA ALA A 35 -4.15 -13.44 7.46
C ALA A 35 -4.35 -11.93 7.41
N LEU A 36 -5.59 -11.45 7.24
CA LEU A 36 -5.87 -10.01 7.29
C LEU A 36 -5.44 -9.42 8.64
N ILE A 37 -5.84 -10.03 9.73
CA ILE A 37 -5.50 -9.54 11.09
C ILE A 37 -3.98 -9.59 11.30
N GLY A 38 -3.33 -10.69 10.89
CA GLY A 38 -1.86 -10.82 10.97
C GLY A 38 -1.11 -9.77 10.15
N ASN A 39 -1.69 -9.33 9.05
CA ASN A 39 -1.11 -8.35 8.14
C ASN A 39 -1.20 -6.89 8.65
N LEU A 40 -2.14 -6.59 9.52
CA LEU A 40 -2.43 -5.20 9.93
C LEU A 40 -1.24 -4.49 10.56
N THR A 41 -0.43 -5.18 11.35
CA THR A 41 0.77 -4.59 11.95
C THR A 41 1.79 -4.17 10.89
N GLY A 42 2.05 -5.03 9.91
CA GLY A 42 2.92 -4.72 8.78
C GLY A 42 2.41 -3.53 7.98
N PHE A 43 1.13 -3.51 7.66
CA PHE A 43 0.49 -2.40 6.95
C PHE A 43 0.62 -1.08 7.72
N VAL A 44 0.26 -1.05 9.01
CA VAL A 44 0.34 0.17 9.83
C VAL A 44 1.77 0.70 9.93
N CYS A 45 2.75 -0.20 10.15
CA CYS A 45 4.17 0.18 10.23
C CYS A 45 4.67 0.74 8.89
N SER A 46 4.38 0.08 7.77
CA SER A 46 4.82 0.51 6.44
C SER A 46 4.15 1.80 5.97
N GLN A 47 3.07 2.20 6.60
CA GLN A 47 2.34 3.44 6.33
C GLN A 47 2.54 4.50 7.44
N ASN A 48 3.70 4.51 8.13
CA ASN A 48 4.02 5.47 9.19
C ASN A 48 2.91 5.60 10.24
N TRP A 49 2.48 4.48 10.80
CA TRP A 49 1.34 4.37 11.73
C TRP A 49 -0.03 4.70 11.12
N PHE A 50 -0.13 4.81 9.82
CA PHE A 50 -1.37 4.99 9.08
C PHE A 50 -2.28 6.11 9.67
N GLY A 51 -1.66 7.23 10.03
CA GLY A 51 -2.37 8.38 10.62
C GLY A 51 -2.79 8.23 12.08
N PHE A 52 -2.43 7.11 12.73
CA PHE A 52 -2.57 6.98 14.17
C PHE A 52 -1.41 7.68 14.89
N ASP A 53 -1.67 8.30 16.01
CA ASP A 53 -0.63 8.90 16.88
C ASP A 53 -0.16 7.97 18.01
N GLY A 54 -0.28 6.68 17.80
CA GLY A 54 0.03 5.66 18.81
C GLY A 54 -1.09 5.48 19.82
N ILE A 55 -0.81 5.71 21.10
CA ILE A 55 -1.76 5.38 22.18
C ILE A 55 -2.92 6.39 22.28
N LYS A 56 -2.73 7.63 21.86
CA LYS A 56 -3.67 8.73 22.06
C LYS A 56 -4.79 8.76 21.03
N ASN A 57 -4.45 8.52 19.78
CA ASN A 57 -5.39 8.61 18.67
C ASN A 57 -5.93 7.23 18.31
N LYS A 58 -7.20 7.01 18.56
CA LYS A 58 -7.90 5.76 18.28
C LYS A 58 -8.54 5.72 16.89
N SER A 59 -8.48 6.82 16.15
CA SER A 59 -9.04 6.94 14.80
C SER A 59 -7.99 7.53 13.86
N SER A 60 -8.07 7.14 12.60
CA SER A 60 -7.24 7.66 11.52
C SER A 60 -8.10 8.46 10.54
N LYS A 61 -7.55 9.54 10.01
CA LYS A 61 -8.13 10.34 8.91
C LYS A 61 -7.34 10.11 7.61
N ALA A 62 -6.66 8.97 7.51
CA ALA A 62 -5.92 8.62 6.31
C ALA A 62 -6.87 8.50 5.11
N VAL A 63 -6.44 9.03 3.98
CA VAL A 63 -7.02 8.79 2.66
C VAL A 63 -6.00 8.00 1.88
N PHE A 64 -6.36 6.79 1.50
CA PHE A 64 -5.46 5.86 0.84
C PHE A 64 -5.74 5.79 -0.66
N TRP A 65 -4.70 5.62 -1.45
CA TRP A 65 -4.78 5.26 -2.85
C TRP A 65 -3.61 4.38 -3.27
N SER A 66 -3.85 3.45 -4.17
CA SER A 66 -2.81 2.68 -4.85
C SER A 66 -3.28 2.32 -6.26
N PRO A 67 -2.37 2.32 -7.25
CA PRO A 67 -2.67 1.78 -8.58
C PRO A 67 -2.64 0.25 -8.61
N ALA A 68 -2.32 -0.42 -7.51
CA ALA A 68 -2.28 -1.87 -7.42
C ALA A 68 -3.67 -2.47 -7.62
N ASP A 69 -3.75 -3.49 -8.48
CA ASP A 69 -5.00 -4.19 -8.75
C ASP A 69 -5.47 -4.97 -7.50
N TRP A 70 -6.72 -4.83 -7.15
CA TRP A 70 -7.34 -5.52 -6.00
C TRP A 70 -7.49 -7.04 -6.21
N ALA A 71 -7.23 -7.55 -7.40
CA ALA A 71 -7.14 -8.99 -7.65
C ALA A 71 -5.82 -9.62 -7.17
N TRP A 72 -4.83 -8.80 -6.81
CA TRP A 72 -3.51 -9.24 -6.34
C TRP A 72 -3.30 -8.91 -4.86
N THR A 73 -2.36 -9.63 -4.23
CA THR A 73 -2.03 -9.42 -2.82
C THR A 73 -1.74 -7.96 -2.48
N GLY A 74 -0.92 -7.29 -3.28
CA GLY A 74 -0.57 -5.89 -3.04
C GLY A 74 -1.77 -4.94 -3.05
N GLY A 75 -2.69 -5.09 -3.99
CA GLY A 75 -3.90 -4.27 -4.04
C GLY A 75 -4.95 -4.66 -3.01
N LEU A 76 -5.10 -5.95 -2.73
CA LEU A 76 -6.12 -6.45 -1.82
C LEU A 76 -5.67 -6.37 -0.36
N MET A 77 -4.53 -7.00 -0.04
CA MET A 77 -4.07 -7.20 1.34
C MET A 77 -3.21 -6.04 1.86
N ASP A 78 -2.59 -5.26 0.96
CA ASP A 78 -1.70 -4.15 1.32
C ASP A 78 -2.31 -2.78 1.02
N ALA A 79 -3.56 -2.72 0.56
CA ALA A 79 -4.28 -1.50 0.26
C ALA A 79 -5.75 -1.57 0.70
N LEU A 80 -6.59 -2.33 -0.02
CA LEU A 80 -8.05 -2.30 0.14
C LEU A 80 -8.50 -2.74 1.54
N LEU A 81 -8.24 -4.01 1.88
CA LEU A 81 -8.78 -4.61 3.11
C LEU A 81 -8.27 -3.95 4.39
N PRO A 82 -6.96 -3.64 4.55
CA PRO A 82 -6.49 -2.93 5.74
C PRO A 82 -7.10 -1.53 5.87
N THR A 83 -7.22 -0.79 4.78
CA THR A 83 -7.82 0.56 4.79
C THR A 83 -9.27 0.51 5.25
N LEU A 84 -10.06 -0.43 4.72
CA LEU A 84 -11.46 -0.63 5.12
C LEU A 84 -11.59 -1.14 6.56
N TYR A 85 -10.67 -2.02 7.01
CA TYR A 85 -10.65 -2.51 8.39
C TYR A 85 -10.52 -1.36 9.40
N PHE A 86 -9.69 -0.37 9.10
CA PHE A 86 -9.53 0.81 9.94
C PHE A 86 -10.59 1.90 9.73
N GLY A 87 -11.58 1.65 8.87
CA GLY A 87 -12.65 2.61 8.57
C GLY A 87 -12.16 3.87 7.86
N CYS A 88 -11.06 3.77 7.11
CA CYS A 88 -10.48 4.89 6.38
C CYS A 88 -10.95 4.92 4.92
N GLU A 89 -10.87 6.10 4.32
CA GLU A 89 -11.21 6.30 2.92
C GLU A 89 -10.17 5.67 2.00
N ILE A 90 -10.63 4.98 0.94
CA ILE A 90 -9.79 4.51 -0.15
C ILE A 90 -10.33 5.00 -1.48
N VAL A 91 -9.46 5.60 -2.29
CA VAL A 91 -9.82 6.08 -3.64
C VAL A 91 -9.77 4.91 -4.61
N ALA A 92 -10.90 4.61 -5.25
CA ALA A 92 -11.00 3.65 -6.33
C ALA A 92 -10.87 4.35 -7.69
N TYR A 93 -9.99 3.84 -8.56
CA TYR A 93 -9.78 4.40 -9.89
C TYR A 93 -9.79 3.31 -10.96
N ARG A 94 -10.65 3.46 -11.94
CA ARG A 94 -10.84 2.47 -13.03
C ARG A 94 -9.94 2.73 -14.25
N GLY A 95 -9.15 3.79 -14.26
CA GLY A 95 -8.29 4.16 -15.38
C GLY A 95 -6.94 3.41 -15.37
N ARG A 96 -6.22 3.52 -16.47
CA ARG A 96 -4.83 3.08 -16.52
C ARG A 96 -3.95 4.03 -15.70
N PHE A 97 -2.94 3.46 -15.05
CA PHE A 97 -1.94 4.26 -14.36
C PHE A 97 -1.20 5.16 -15.38
N SER A 98 -1.09 6.43 -15.02
CA SER A 98 -0.11 7.37 -15.56
C SER A 98 0.39 8.27 -14.45
N PRO A 99 1.60 8.82 -14.55
CA PRO A 99 2.12 9.79 -13.57
C PRO A 99 1.19 10.98 -13.34
N GLU A 100 0.61 11.49 -14.39
CA GLU A 100 -0.32 12.62 -14.38
C GLU A 100 -1.59 12.28 -13.61
N ALA A 101 -2.27 11.19 -14.01
CA ALA A 101 -3.46 10.72 -13.31
C ALA A 101 -3.19 10.42 -11.83
N ALA A 102 -2.01 9.86 -11.50
CA ALA A 102 -1.62 9.58 -10.12
C ALA A 102 -1.54 10.87 -9.29
N TYR A 103 -0.87 11.91 -9.79
CA TYR A 103 -0.75 13.17 -9.08
C TYR A 103 -2.07 13.92 -8.98
N GLU A 104 -2.87 13.92 -10.03
CA GLU A 104 -4.20 14.53 -10.04
C GLU A 104 -5.14 13.86 -9.05
N LEU A 105 -5.17 12.52 -9.00
CA LEU A 105 -5.94 11.77 -8.02
C LEU A 105 -5.51 12.10 -6.60
N MET A 106 -4.21 12.05 -6.33
CA MET A 106 -3.69 12.33 -5.00
C MET A 106 -4.00 13.77 -4.55
N GLN A 107 -3.94 14.74 -5.44
CA GLN A 107 -4.32 16.13 -5.15
C GLN A 107 -5.81 16.27 -4.91
N THR A 108 -6.63 15.76 -5.84
CA THR A 108 -8.09 15.94 -5.86
C THR A 108 -8.75 15.32 -4.62
N HIS A 109 -8.30 14.13 -4.25
CA HIS A 109 -8.86 13.40 -3.10
C HIS A 109 -8.08 13.61 -1.81
N GLY A 110 -7.03 14.42 -1.83
CA GLY A 110 -6.23 14.70 -0.64
C GLY A 110 -5.57 13.45 -0.06
N VAL A 111 -5.09 12.56 -0.92
CA VAL A 111 -4.44 11.30 -0.54
C VAL A 111 -3.25 11.57 0.38
N THR A 112 -3.22 10.87 1.51
CA THR A 112 -2.19 10.97 2.54
C THR A 112 -1.26 9.77 2.56
N HIS A 113 -1.75 8.60 2.20
CA HIS A 113 -1.04 7.33 2.27
C HIS A 113 -1.19 6.57 0.95
N THR A 114 -0.11 5.96 0.48
CA THR A 114 -0.12 5.27 -0.80
C THR A 114 0.84 4.08 -0.82
N PHE A 115 0.49 3.09 -1.63
CA PHE A 115 1.39 2.02 -2.04
C PHE A 115 1.70 2.20 -3.53
N LEU A 116 2.96 2.41 -3.85
CA LEU A 116 3.46 2.61 -5.21
C LEU A 116 4.64 1.68 -5.50
N PHE A 117 4.54 0.89 -6.54
CA PHE A 117 5.67 0.08 -7.00
C PHE A 117 6.85 0.96 -7.43
N PRO A 118 8.09 0.49 -7.32
CA PRO A 118 9.28 1.23 -7.77
C PRO A 118 9.20 1.67 -9.23
N THR A 119 8.63 0.86 -10.11
CA THR A 119 8.40 1.21 -11.52
C THR A 119 7.44 2.40 -11.67
N ALA A 120 6.38 2.48 -10.88
CA ALA A 120 5.47 3.63 -10.86
C ALA A 120 6.19 4.90 -10.37
N LEU A 121 6.94 4.80 -9.28
CA LEU A 121 7.74 5.90 -8.73
C LEU A 121 8.78 6.41 -9.73
N LYS A 122 9.47 5.52 -10.45
CA LYS A 122 10.40 5.87 -11.54
C LYS A 122 9.71 6.64 -12.66
N ALA A 123 8.53 6.20 -13.08
CA ALA A 123 7.74 6.89 -14.10
C ALA A 123 7.29 8.28 -13.62
N MET A 124 6.83 8.40 -12.37
CA MET A 124 6.44 9.66 -11.76
C MET A 124 7.63 10.64 -11.64
N MET A 125 8.79 10.15 -11.22
CA MET A 125 10.03 10.94 -11.14
C MET A 125 10.46 11.47 -12.51
N LYS A 126 10.37 10.63 -13.54
CA LYS A 126 10.72 11.02 -14.91
C LYS A 126 9.78 12.06 -15.50
N ALA A 127 8.47 11.89 -15.28
CA ALA A 127 7.46 12.80 -15.82
C ALA A 127 7.42 14.14 -15.08
N PHE A 128 7.57 14.12 -13.76
CA PHE A 128 7.50 15.31 -12.89
C PHE A 128 8.68 15.35 -11.92
N PRO A 129 9.86 15.81 -12.35
CA PRO A 129 11.04 15.92 -11.48
C PRO A 129 10.82 16.85 -10.27
N SER A 130 9.89 17.80 -10.36
CA SER A 130 9.54 18.74 -9.30
C SER A 130 8.00 18.81 -9.13
N PRO A 131 7.34 17.76 -8.64
CA PRO A 131 5.88 17.64 -8.67
C PRO A 131 5.18 18.72 -7.83
N LYS A 132 5.79 19.19 -6.75
CA LYS A 132 5.24 20.28 -5.90
C LYS A 132 5.08 21.63 -6.62
N LYS A 133 5.70 21.82 -7.79
CA LYS A 133 5.47 23.00 -8.63
C LYS A 133 4.12 22.91 -9.37
N HIS A 134 3.59 21.72 -9.54
CA HIS A 134 2.39 21.44 -10.34
C HIS A 134 1.21 20.99 -9.50
N PHE A 135 1.46 20.28 -8.38
CA PHE A 135 0.45 19.64 -7.58
C PHE A 135 0.56 19.97 -6.10
N LYS A 136 -0.59 20.13 -5.44
CA LYS A 136 -0.70 20.33 -3.99
C LYS A 136 -0.97 19.01 -3.29
N LEU A 137 0.09 18.32 -2.90
CA LEU A 137 0.01 16.99 -2.31
C LEU A 137 -0.06 17.04 -0.78
N LYS A 138 -0.78 16.08 -0.19
CA LYS A 138 -0.90 15.88 1.27
C LYS A 138 -0.25 14.59 1.75
N LEU A 139 0.66 14.02 0.96
CA LEU A 139 1.32 12.76 1.27
C LEU A 139 2.05 12.79 2.62
N GLN A 140 1.85 11.75 3.41
CA GLN A 140 2.46 11.50 4.72
C GLN A 140 3.27 10.21 4.73
N ALA A 141 2.87 9.21 3.95
CA ALA A 141 3.58 7.95 3.83
C ALA A 141 3.49 7.38 2.41
N ILE A 142 4.59 6.79 1.98
CA ILE A 142 4.68 5.99 0.76
C ILE A 142 5.29 4.64 1.16
N MET A 143 4.56 3.56 0.92
CA MET A 143 5.11 2.22 0.94
C MET A 143 5.47 1.80 -0.49
N SER A 144 6.57 1.08 -0.64
CA SER A 144 6.97 0.48 -1.92
C SER A 144 7.44 -0.95 -1.72
N ALA A 145 7.13 -1.81 -2.66
CA ALA A 145 7.44 -3.24 -2.59
C ALA A 145 7.49 -3.86 -4.01
N GLY A 146 7.93 -5.12 -4.06
CA GLY A 146 7.99 -5.92 -5.28
C GLY A 146 9.36 -5.89 -5.96
N GLU A 147 10.07 -4.79 -5.86
CA GLU A 147 11.45 -4.60 -6.35
C GLU A 147 12.18 -3.66 -5.38
N ALA A 148 13.51 -3.61 -5.46
CA ALA A 148 14.29 -2.62 -4.72
C ALA A 148 13.98 -1.19 -5.23
N VAL A 149 13.77 -0.27 -4.31
CA VAL A 149 13.42 1.13 -4.63
C VAL A 149 14.59 1.82 -5.35
N GLY A 150 15.80 1.67 -4.84
CA GLY A 150 17.00 2.32 -5.34
C GLY A 150 17.14 3.79 -4.93
N ASP A 151 18.38 4.24 -4.81
CA ASP A 151 18.74 5.54 -4.20
C ASP A 151 18.09 6.73 -4.90
N ALA A 152 18.07 6.73 -6.24
CA ALA A 152 17.52 7.85 -7.01
C ALA A 152 16.01 8.07 -6.74
N VAL A 153 15.24 7.00 -6.61
CA VAL A 153 13.81 7.06 -6.31
C VAL A 153 13.59 7.45 -4.85
N TYR A 154 14.40 6.89 -3.95
CA TYR A 154 14.38 7.24 -2.53
C TYR A 154 14.62 8.74 -2.34
N ASP A 155 15.69 9.26 -2.94
CA ASP A 155 16.06 10.69 -2.94
C ASP A 155 14.95 11.57 -3.52
N TYR A 156 14.34 11.14 -4.62
CA TYR A 156 13.22 11.86 -5.21
C TYR A 156 12.03 11.97 -4.26
N CYS A 157 11.61 10.87 -3.66
CA CYS A 157 10.50 10.89 -2.72
C CYS A 157 10.80 11.77 -1.52
N GLN A 158 12.00 11.68 -0.96
CA GLN A 158 12.40 12.49 0.18
C GLN A 158 12.51 13.98 -0.17
N LYS A 159 13.22 14.33 -1.25
CA LYS A 159 13.52 15.72 -1.60
C LYS A 159 12.37 16.41 -2.31
N GLN A 160 11.66 15.71 -3.20
CA GLN A 160 10.64 16.31 -4.06
C GLN A 160 9.20 16.07 -3.55
N LEU A 161 8.91 14.91 -2.97
CA LEU A 161 7.61 14.65 -2.37
C LEU A 161 7.57 14.98 -0.87
N GLY A 162 8.72 15.04 -0.21
CA GLY A 162 8.84 15.33 1.22
C GLY A 162 8.45 14.14 2.11
N VAL A 163 8.54 12.93 1.56
CA VAL A 163 8.16 11.69 2.24
C VAL A 163 9.28 10.67 2.08
N THR A 164 9.71 10.08 3.19
CA THR A 164 10.62 8.94 3.17
C THR A 164 9.86 7.68 2.80
N VAL A 165 10.37 6.94 1.81
CA VAL A 165 9.74 5.69 1.37
C VAL A 165 9.97 4.60 2.40
N ASN A 166 8.91 3.90 2.76
CA ASN A 166 8.98 2.64 3.48
C ASN A 166 9.06 1.50 2.47
N GLU A 167 10.18 0.83 2.43
CA GLU A 167 10.40 -0.33 1.59
C GLU A 167 9.99 -1.59 2.32
N MET A 168 9.31 -2.49 1.62
CA MET A 168 8.82 -3.73 2.18
C MET A 168 9.18 -4.90 1.26
N PHE A 169 9.62 -5.99 1.86
CA PHE A 169 9.78 -7.28 1.22
C PHE A 169 8.70 -8.25 1.71
N GLY A 170 8.04 -8.92 0.78
CA GLY A 170 7.02 -9.92 1.06
C GLY A 170 6.77 -10.83 -0.13
N GLN A 171 5.85 -11.75 0.03
CA GLN A 171 5.40 -12.71 -0.97
C GLN A 171 3.89 -12.92 -0.84
N THR A 172 3.24 -13.42 -1.89
CA THR A 172 1.81 -13.70 -1.89
C THR A 172 1.40 -14.63 -0.73
N GLU A 173 2.23 -15.63 -0.42
CA GLU A 173 1.96 -16.68 0.56
C GLU A 173 2.07 -16.20 2.02
N ILE A 174 2.79 -15.11 2.27
CA ILE A 174 3.09 -14.67 3.63
C ILE A 174 2.87 -13.17 3.85
N ASN A 175 2.71 -12.40 2.77
CA ASN A 175 2.58 -10.95 2.77
C ASN A 175 3.82 -10.25 3.37
N TYR A 176 3.68 -9.39 4.38
CA TYR A 176 4.83 -8.67 4.97
C TYR A 176 5.79 -9.62 5.69
N ILE A 177 7.05 -9.64 5.27
CA ILE A 177 8.12 -10.39 5.93
C ILE A 177 9.04 -9.44 6.70
N VAL A 178 9.56 -8.43 6.01
CA VAL A 178 10.45 -7.42 6.57
C VAL A 178 10.22 -6.09 5.87
N GLY A 179 10.37 -5.02 6.59
CA GLY A 179 10.24 -3.67 6.06
C GLY A 179 10.70 -2.62 7.05
N ASN A 180 10.79 -1.39 6.61
CA ASN A 180 11.10 -0.27 7.47
C ASN A 180 9.85 0.56 7.79
N CYS A 181 9.98 1.38 8.82
CA CYS A 181 9.01 2.42 9.20
C CYS A 181 9.78 3.71 9.43
N ALA A 182 9.66 4.67 8.52
CA ALA A 182 10.51 5.86 8.50
C ALA A 182 10.47 6.68 9.79
N ILE A 183 9.35 6.67 10.52
CA ILE A 183 9.19 7.39 11.78
C ILE A 183 9.75 6.66 13.01
N LYS A 184 10.09 5.36 12.90
CA LYS A 184 10.60 4.54 14.00
C LYS A 184 11.89 3.81 13.63
N TYR A 185 11.91 3.18 12.45
CA TYR A 185 13.00 2.34 11.95
C TYR A 185 13.32 2.73 10.51
N PRO A 186 13.92 3.93 10.28
CA PRO A 186 14.25 4.38 8.94
C PRO A 186 15.30 3.48 8.29
N ASN A 187 15.29 3.45 6.96
CA ASN A 187 16.40 2.87 6.20
C ASN A 187 17.68 3.66 6.50
N LYS A 188 18.78 2.95 6.55
CA LYS A 188 20.12 3.55 6.70
C LYS A 188 20.67 3.99 5.36
#